data_7a513049ae5b92545bdf9d1f4fe7cfa8
#
_entry.id   7a513049ae5b92545bdf9d1f4fe7cfa8
#
_cell.length_a   1.000
_cell.length_b   1.000
_cell.length_c   1.000
_cell.angle_alpha   90.00
_cell.angle_beta   90.00
_cell.angle_gamma   90.00
#
_symmetry.space_group_name_H-M   'P 1'
#
loop_
_entity.id
_entity.type
_entity.pdbx_description
1 polymer ?
#
loop_
_entity_poly.entity_id
_entity_poly.type
_entity_poly.pdbx_seq_one_letter_code
_entity_poly.pdbx_strand_id
1 'polypeptide(L)'
;VLEIGTSFGAPTEREIVLAEMIREAYPSMEMVRLVNSGTEAAMSALRVARGFTGRDLCIKFEGCYHGHVDSLLVKAGSGLATLGLSDSAG
;
A
#
# COMPACT_ATOMS: atom_id res chain seq x y z
N VAL A 1 -18.62 -14.13 -9.86
CA VAL A 1 -18.37 -12.85 -9.18
C VAL A 1 -19.41 -11.81 -9.56
N LEU A 2 -19.69 -11.63 -10.83
CA LEU A 2 -20.71 -10.64 -11.27
C LEU A 2 -22.13 -10.98 -10.81
N GLU A 3 -22.43 -12.26 -10.61
CA GLU A 3 -23.74 -12.70 -10.15
C GLU A 3 -24.03 -12.35 -8.69
N ILE A 4 -22.97 -12.25 -7.86
CA ILE A 4 -23.09 -11.97 -6.43
C ILE A 4 -22.63 -10.57 -6.05
N GLY A 5 -22.19 -9.76 -7.05
CA GLY A 5 -21.70 -8.40 -6.84
C GLY A 5 -20.18 -8.30 -6.81
N THR A 6 -19.68 -7.08 -6.93
CA THR A 6 -18.24 -6.80 -7.03
C THR A 6 -17.72 -5.84 -5.96
N SER A 7 -18.62 -5.16 -5.26
CA SER A 7 -18.24 -4.18 -4.22
C SER A 7 -19.26 -4.19 -3.08
N PHE A 8 -18.76 -4.26 -1.85
CA PHE A 8 -19.60 -4.36 -0.66
C PHE A 8 -19.08 -3.45 0.46
N GLY A 9 -20.00 -2.94 1.27
CA GLY A 9 -19.66 -2.15 2.46
C GLY A 9 -19.25 -2.99 3.67
N ALA A 10 -19.35 -4.33 3.57
CA ALA A 10 -18.99 -5.26 4.65
C ALA A 10 -18.11 -6.38 4.09
N PRO A 11 -17.35 -7.09 4.94
CA PRO A 11 -16.52 -8.21 4.50
C PRO A 11 -17.36 -9.30 3.82
N THR A 12 -16.81 -9.90 2.77
CA THR A 12 -17.42 -11.03 2.06
C THR A 12 -16.69 -12.31 2.41
N GLU A 13 -17.34 -13.45 2.18
CA GLU A 13 -16.72 -14.76 2.39
C GLU A 13 -15.43 -14.93 1.59
N ARG A 14 -15.39 -14.42 0.35
CA ARG A 14 -14.20 -14.50 -0.51
C ARG A 14 -13.02 -13.70 0.05
N GLU A 15 -13.26 -12.54 0.64
CA GLU A 15 -12.22 -11.75 1.30
C GLU A 15 -11.64 -12.50 2.50
N ILE A 16 -12.49 -13.16 3.27
CA ILE A 16 -12.08 -13.95 4.43
C ILE A 16 -11.20 -15.12 3.98
N VAL A 17 -11.60 -15.84 2.94
CA VAL A 17 -10.81 -16.95 2.37
C VAL A 17 -9.46 -16.47 1.87
N LEU A 18 -9.41 -15.35 1.16
CA LEU A 18 -8.16 -14.77 0.68
C LEU A 18 -7.24 -14.38 1.83
N ALA A 19 -7.78 -13.73 2.86
CA ALA A 19 -7.01 -13.35 4.03
C ALA A 19 -6.41 -14.58 4.74
N GLU A 20 -7.17 -15.65 4.84
CA GLU A 20 -6.69 -16.92 5.41
C GLU A 20 -5.56 -17.53 4.59
N MET A 21 -5.67 -17.51 3.27
CA MET A 21 -4.62 -17.98 2.36
C MET A 21 -3.32 -17.16 2.52
N ILE A 22 -3.44 -15.85 2.66
CA ILE A 22 -2.28 -14.96 2.88
C ILE A 22 -1.62 -15.30 4.23
N ARG A 23 -2.41 -15.51 5.27
CA ARG A 23 -1.88 -15.87 6.60
C ARG A 23 -1.17 -17.22 6.59
N GLU A 24 -1.64 -18.18 5.81
CA GLU A 24 -0.97 -19.47 5.64
C GLU A 24 0.36 -19.33 4.91
N ALA A 25 0.40 -18.50 3.86
CA ALA A 25 1.62 -18.24 3.10
C ALA A 25 2.66 -17.45 3.91
N TYR A 26 2.21 -16.54 4.77
CA TYR A 26 3.06 -15.69 5.60
C TYR A 26 2.64 -15.79 7.07
N PRO A 27 3.08 -16.82 7.80
CA PRO A 27 2.62 -17.06 9.18
C PRO A 27 2.88 -15.93 10.17
N SER A 28 3.82 -15.02 9.87
CA SER A 28 4.06 -13.84 10.70
C SER A 28 2.98 -12.77 10.58
N MET A 29 2.11 -12.88 9.57
CA MET A 29 1.03 -11.93 9.33
C MET A 29 -0.24 -12.37 10.05
N GLU A 30 -0.43 -11.90 11.27
CA GLU A 30 -1.60 -12.29 12.08
C GLU A 30 -2.89 -11.64 11.60
N MET A 31 -2.79 -10.43 11.06
CA MET A 31 -3.94 -9.68 10.55
C MET A 31 -3.68 -9.19 9.14
N VAL A 32 -4.72 -9.21 8.32
CA VAL A 32 -4.66 -8.79 6.92
C VAL A 32 -5.73 -7.75 6.65
N ARG A 33 -5.37 -6.68 5.95
CA ARG A 33 -6.30 -5.68 5.45
C ARG A 33 -6.14 -5.56 3.94
N LEU A 34 -7.25 -5.66 3.23
CA LEU A 34 -7.27 -5.46 1.79
C LEU A 34 -7.61 -4.01 1.46
N VAL A 35 -6.93 -3.47 0.48
CA VAL A 35 -7.15 -2.10 -0.02
C VAL A 35 -7.26 -2.14 -1.54
N ASN A 36 -7.58 -1.00 -2.17
CA ASN A 36 -7.89 -0.96 -3.60
C ASN A 36 -6.68 -0.75 -4.51
N SER A 37 -5.54 -0.34 -3.97
CA SER A 37 -4.36 -0.02 -4.79
C SER A 37 -3.06 -0.19 -4.00
N GLY A 38 -1.95 -0.26 -4.73
CA GLY A 38 -0.63 -0.27 -4.12
C GLY A 38 -0.31 1.02 -3.36
N THR A 39 -0.84 2.16 -3.82
CA THR A 39 -0.70 3.45 -3.11
C THR A 39 -1.36 3.38 -1.73
N GLU A 40 -2.57 2.85 -1.65
CA GLU A 40 -3.27 2.69 -0.37
C GLU A 40 -2.55 1.69 0.54
N ALA A 41 -2.01 0.62 -0.02
CA ALA A 41 -1.24 -0.37 0.73
C ALA A 41 0.03 0.25 1.32
N ALA A 42 0.80 0.99 0.52
CA ALA A 42 2.02 1.66 0.96
C ALA A 42 1.72 2.73 2.02
N MET A 43 0.69 3.54 1.81
CA MET A 43 0.25 4.56 2.77
C MET A 43 -0.15 3.95 4.10
N SER A 44 -0.93 2.88 4.07
CA SER A 44 -1.38 2.19 5.27
C SER A 44 -0.22 1.52 6.01
N ALA A 45 0.69 0.89 5.27
CA ALA A 45 1.89 0.28 5.85
C ALA A 45 2.76 1.32 6.57
N LEU A 46 2.95 2.49 5.97
CA LEU A 46 3.73 3.57 6.57
C LEU A 46 3.06 4.09 7.86
N ARG A 47 1.74 4.24 7.85
CA ARG A 47 0.99 4.66 9.04
C ARG A 47 1.11 3.64 10.18
N VAL A 48 0.98 2.37 9.86
CA VAL A 48 1.13 1.30 10.85
C VAL A 48 2.54 1.29 11.42
N ALA A 49 3.56 1.40 10.57
CA ALA A 49 4.95 1.43 10.99
C ALA A 49 5.24 2.60 11.94
N ARG A 50 4.76 3.80 11.59
CA ARG A 50 4.91 4.99 12.44
C ARG A 50 4.14 4.86 13.76
N GLY A 51 2.92 4.36 13.70
CA GLY A 51 2.09 4.16 14.87
C GLY A 51 2.67 3.13 15.83
N PHE A 52 3.20 2.06 15.31
CA PHE A 52 3.82 1.00 16.12
C PHE A 52 5.14 1.41 16.76
N THR A 53 6.00 2.09 15.99
CA THR A 53 7.35 2.45 16.44
C THR A 53 7.43 3.80 17.15
N GLY A 54 6.45 4.68 16.94
CA GLY A 54 6.51 6.06 17.39
C GLY A 54 7.55 6.91 16.67
N ARG A 55 8.06 6.44 15.54
CA ARG A 55 9.09 7.12 14.74
C ARG A 55 8.47 7.79 13.53
N ASP A 56 8.96 8.97 13.18
CA ASP A 56 8.43 9.75 12.06
C ASP A 56 9.23 9.59 10.77
N LEU A 57 10.53 9.34 10.88
CA LEU A 57 11.42 9.28 9.72
C LEU A 57 11.28 7.97 8.97
N CYS A 58 11.30 8.07 7.64
CA CYS A 58 11.23 6.93 6.73
C CYS A 58 12.36 7.04 5.70
N ILE A 59 13.03 5.93 5.43
CA ILE A 59 14.07 5.86 4.41
C ILE A 59 13.43 5.31 3.13
N LYS A 60 13.70 5.99 2.02
CA LYS A 60 13.26 5.57 0.69
C LYS A 60 14.46 5.55 -0.25
N PHE A 61 14.55 4.54 -1.10
CA PHE A 61 15.58 4.47 -2.11
C PHE A 61 15.25 5.41 -3.27
N GLU A 62 16.26 6.16 -3.71
CA GLU A 62 16.14 7.05 -4.84
C GLU A 62 15.80 6.28 -6.11
N GLY A 63 14.95 6.85 -6.96
CA GLY A 63 14.56 6.23 -8.22
C GLY A 63 13.47 5.16 -8.10
N CYS A 64 13.00 4.87 -6.91
CA CYS A 64 11.94 3.86 -6.70
C CYS A 64 10.58 4.52 -6.47
N TYR A 65 9.58 4.03 -7.20
CA TYR A 65 8.20 4.51 -7.08
C TYR A 65 7.40 3.58 -6.15
N HIS A 66 6.74 4.17 -5.15
CA HIS A 66 5.93 3.44 -4.17
C HIS A 66 4.50 3.96 -4.06
N GLY A 67 3.93 4.45 -5.15
CA GLY A 67 2.61 5.05 -5.16
C GLY A 67 2.67 6.57 -5.11
N HIS A 68 1.51 7.21 -5.20
CA HIS A 68 1.42 8.67 -5.32
C HIS A 68 1.03 9.38 -4.03
N VAL A 69 1.19 8.75 -2.87
CA VAL A 69 1.08 9.45 -1.60
C VAL A 69 2.26 10.43 -1.46
N ASP A 70 1.99 11.65 -1.02
CA ASP A 70 2.98 12.74 -1.02
C ASP A 70 4.32 12.37 -0.38
N SER A 71 4.28 11.68 0.74
CA SER A 71 5.49 11.32 1.48
C SER A 71 6.43 10.36 0.74
N LEU A 72 5.95 9.68 -0.29
CA LEU A 72 6.73 8.69 -1.05
C LEU A 72 7.06 9.12 -2.47
N LEU A 73 6.74 10.36 -2.86
CA LEU A 73 6.99 10.86 -4.21
C LEU A 73 8.41 11.35 -4.46
N VAL A 74 9.19 11.60 -3.42
CA VAL A 74 10.53 12.16 -3.55
C VAL A 74 11.45 11.23 -4.35
N LYS A 75 12.06 11.78 -5.41
CA LYS A 75 12.99 11.08 -6.31
C LYS A 75 12.48 9.71 -6.78
N ALA A 76 11.19 9.64 -7.10
CA ALA A 76 10.59 8.44 -7.65
C ALA A 76 10.89 8.33 -9.15
N GLY A 77 11.01 7.15 -9.65
CA GLY A 77 11.42 6.73 -10.99
C GLY A 77 10.98 7.55 -12.20
N SER A 78 10.38 6.89 -13.20
CA SER A 78 10.06 7.53 -14.51
C SER A 78 9.06 8.67 -14.43
N GLY A 79 8.20 8.71 -13.41
CA GLY A 79 7.25 9.80 -13.22
C GLY A 79 7.91 11.16 -13.02
N LEU A 80 9.10 11.16 -12.44
CA LEU A 80 9.89 12.38 -12.20
C LEU A 80 10.22 13.11 -13.50
N ALA A 81 10.70 12.38 -14.52
CA ALA A 81 11.02 12.94 -15.81
C ALA A 81 9.80 13.48 -16.53
N THR A 82 8.66 12.81 -16.40
CA THR A 82 7.39 13.21 -17.03
C THR A 82 6.89 14.53 -16.48
N LEU A 83 7.01 14.75 -15.18
CA LEU A 83 6.49 15.95 -14.51
C LEU A 83 7.52 17.09 -14.43
N GLY A 84 8.76 16.83 -14.79
CA GLY A 84 9.81 17.84 -14.85
C GLY A 84 10.27 18.38 -13.48
N LEU A 85 9.92 17.72 -12.40
CA LEU A 85 10.35 18.09 -11.06
C LEU A 85 11.58 17.29 -10.66
N SER A 86 12.60 17.98 -10.12
CA SER A 86 13.89 17.35 -9.83
C SER A 86 13.87 16.32 -8.68
N ASP A 87 12.96 16.47 -7.74
CA ASP A 87 12.92 15.64 -6.53
C ASP A 87 11.58 15.00 -6.22
N SER A 88 10.61 15.09 -7.12
CA SER A 88 9.28 14.55 -6.89
C SER A 88 8.67 13.99 -8.17
N ALA A 89 7.84 12.97 -8.03
CA ALA A 89 7.09 12.39 -9.14
C ALA A 89 5.75 13.09 -9.39
N GLY A 90 5.42 14.08 -8.62
CA GLY A 90 4.16 14.81 -8.80
C GLY A 90 3.96 15.97 -7.89
#